data_55279fa6a764ef64add99716fecd7a8a
#
_entry.id   55279fa6a764ef64add99716fecd7a8a
#
_cell.length_a   1.000
_cell.length_b   1.000
_cell.length_c   1.000
_cell.angle_alpha   90.00
_cell.angle_beta   90.00
_cell.angle_gamma   90.00
#
_symmetry.space_group_name_H-M   'P 1'
#
loop_
_entity.id
_entity.type
_entity.pdbx_description
1 polymer ?
#
loop_
_entity_poly.entity_id
_entity_poly.type
_entity_poly.pdbx_seq_one_letter_code
_entity_poly.pdbx_strand_id
1 'polypeptide(L)'
;MEVFYETVHATCATDYTRAQLEAWAPRIPDRGGWERRLESTLVLVAERTDEAALVGFASMDRPGHLDHLFVRPAHQGCGVASALLDTLERKARDSGAIAMRNEASITSRPFFERRGYDVLSQQAVERRGVELVNFRMEHRFEQTGGR
;
A
#
# COMPACT_ATOMS: atom_id res chain seq x y z
N MET A 1 -5.47 -11.06 3.92
CA MET A 1 -5.62 -10.56 5.30
C MET A 1 -4.39 -10.86 6.17
N GLU A 2 -3.84 -12.07 6.12
CA GLU A 2 -2.63 -12.44 6.90
C GLU A 2 -1.42 -11.57 6.56
N VAL A 3 -1.17 -11.33 5.28
CA VAL A 3 -0.07 -10.45 4.84
C VAL A 3 -0.22 -9.05 5.43
N PHE A 4 -1.42 -8.51 5.41
CA PHE A 4 -1.71 -7.20 5.96
C PHE A 4 -1.44 -7.17 7.47
N TYR A 5 -2.02 -8.10 8.22
CA TYR A 5 -1.83 -8.16 9.68
C TYR A 5 -0.36 -8.34 10.05
N GLU A 6 0.30 -9.32 9.46
CA GLU A 6 1.70 -9.62 9.74
C GLU A 6 2.61 -8.43 9.43
N THR A 7 2.40 -7.79 8.28
CA THR A 7 3.23 -6.66 7.86
C THR A 7 3.03 -5.46 8.79
N VAL A 8 1.79 -5.11 9.10
CA VAL A 8 1.51 -3.97 10.00
C VAL A 8 2.13 -4.20 11.37
N HIS A 9 1.89 -5.36 11.98
CA HIS A 9 2.36 -5.62 13.34
C HIS A 9 3.88 -5.83 13.45
N ALA A 10 4.52 -6.38 12.44
CA ALA A 10 5.96 -6.61 12.48
C ALA A 10 6.76 -5.40 11.98
N THR A 11 6.38 -4.85 10.81
CA THR A 11 7.18 -3.83 10.13
C THR A 11 6.92 -2.43 10.69
N CYS A 12 5.71 -2.14 11.11
CA CYS A 12 5.32 -0.80 11.59
C CYS A 12 5.48 -0.63 13.10
N ALA A 13 5.95 -1.65 13.83
CA ALA A 13 6.04 -1.63 15.29
C ALA A 13 6.98 -0.57 15.87
N THR A 14 7.96 -0.11 15.09
CA THR A 14 8.87 0.96 15.52
C THR A 14 8.28 2.36 15.39
N ASP A 15 7.28 2.54 14.54
CA ASP A 15 6.72 3.84 14.19
C ASP A 15 5.33 4.10 14.78
N TYR A 16 4.68 3.05 15.25
CA TYR A 16 3.32 3.12 15.80
C TYR A 16 3.22 2.39 17.14
N THR A 17 2.33 2.87 17.99
CA THR A 17 2.05 2.21 19.27
C THR A 17 1.28 0.91 19.06
N ARG A 18 1.27 0.04 20.05
CA ARG A 18 0.50 -1.20 20.01
C ARG A 18 -1.00 -0.93 19.80
N ALA A 19 -1.55 0.09 20.46
CA ALA A 19 -2.95 0.47 20.27
C ALA A 19 -3.23 0.92 18.85
N GLN A 20 -2.31 1.66 18.23
CA GLN A 20 -2.42 2.08 16.83
C GLN A 20 -2.36 0.89 15.88
N LEU A 21 -1.45 -0.05 16.09
CA LEU A 21 -1.34 -1.25 15.26
C LEU A 21 -2.60 -2.12 15.34
N GLU A 22 -3.15 -2.31 16.53
CA GLU A 22 -4.40 -3.06 16.71
C GLU A 22 -5.60 -2.37 16.08
N ALA A 23 -5.66 -1.05 16.13
CA ALA A 23 -6.72 -0.28 15.48
C ALA A 23 -6.62 -0.34 13.96
N TRP A 24 -5.41 -0.32 13.42
CA TRP A 24 -5.15 -0.39 11.98
C TRP A 24 -5.39 -1.78 11.42
N ALA A 25 -4.82 -2.80 12.06
CA ALA A 25 -4.93 -4.19 11.66
C ALA A 25 -5.38 -5.06 12.85
N PRO A 26 -6.68 -5.15 13.11
CA PRO A 26 -7.20 -5.95 14.22
C PRO A 26 -6.87 -7.43 14.06
N ARG A 27 -6.63 -8.10 15.18
CA ARG A 27 -6.39 -9.54 15.23
C ARG A 27 -7.53 -10.36 14.60
N ILE A 28 -8.77 -9.90 14.80
CA ILE A 28 -9.95 -10.49 14.16
C ILE A 28 -10.36 -9.57 13.02
N PRO A 29 -10.02 -9.94 11.76
CA PRO A 29 -10.32 -9.08 10.62
C PRO A 29 -11.79 -9.15 10.24
N ASP A 30 -12.30 -8.04 9.70
CA ASP A 30 -13.61 -7.98 9.06
C ASP A 30 -13.50 -8.57 7.63
N ARG A 31 -13.70 -9.88 7.51
CA ARG A 31 -13.62 -10.58 6.21
C ARG A 31 -14.59 -10.04 5.19
N GLY A 32 -15.84 -9.81 5.60
CA GLY A 32 -16.87 -9.28 4.70
C GLY A 32 -16.54 -7.88 4.19
N GLY A 33 -15.99 -7.02 5.05
CA GLY A 33 -15.51 -5.70 4.66
C GLY A 33 -14.35 -5.77 3.67
N TRP A 34 -13.39 -6.67 3.88
CA TRP A 34 -12.30 -6.91 2.95
C TRP A 34 -12.78 -7.40 1.58
N GLU A 35 -13.66 -8.39 1.57
CA GLU A 35 -14.22 -8.93 0.33
C GLU A 35 -14.94 -7.85 -0.47
N ARG A 36 -15.81 -7.07 0.17
CA ARG A 36 -16.52 -5.96 -0.48
C ARG A 36 -15.57 -4.91 -1.05
N ARG A 37 -14.53 -4.56 -0.29
CA ARG A 37 -13.56 -3.57 -0.72
C ARG A 37 -12.75 -4.04 -1.93
N LEU A 38 -12.33 -5.30 -1.94
CA LEU A 38 -11.50 -5.85 -3.01
C LEU A 38 -12.27 -6.20 -4.27
N GLU A 39 -13.58 -6.44 -4.20
CA GLU A 39 -14.42 -6.78 -5.36
C GLU A 39 -14.40 -5.71 -6.45
N SER A 40 -14.33 -4.43 -6.07
CA SER A 40 -14.36 -3.28 -7.00
C SER A 40 -12.96 -2.71 -7.27
N THR A 41 -11.90 -3.38 -6.85
CA THR A 41 -10.53 -2.89 -6.97
C THR A 41 -9.70 -3.79 -7.87
N LEU A 42 -8.67 -3.20 -8.49
CA LEU A 42 -7.62 -4.00 -9.13
C LEU A 42 -6.66 -4.49 -8.05
N VAL A 43 -6.54 -5.81 -7.92
CA VAL A 43 -5.67 -6.44 -6.94
C VAL A 43 -4.57 -7.23 -7.64
N LEU A 44 -3.33 -6.96 -7.27
CA LEU A 44 -2.17 -7.75 -7.70
C LEU A 44 -1.64 -8.52 -6.50
N VAL A 45 -1.22 -9.74 -6.75
CA VAL A 45 -0.58 -10.58 -5.73
C VAL A 45 0.81 -10.99 -6.19
N ALA A 46 1.73 -11.11 -5.24
CA ALA A 46 3.06 -11.65 -5.46
C ALA A 46 3.16 -13.00 -4.75
N GLU A 47 3.54 -14.02 -5.50
CA GLU A 47 3.72 -15.39 -5.01
C GLU A 47 5.13 -15.86 -5.24
N ARG A 48 5.65 -16.69 -4.32
CA ARG A 48 6.86 -17.46 -4.60
C ARG A 48 6.50 -18.67 -5.45
N THR A 49 7.20 -18.82 -6.55
CA THR A 49 6.94 -19.94 -7.49
C THR A 49 7.32 -21.31 -6.94
N ASP A 50 8.26 -21.35 -6.00
CA ASP A 50 8.76 -22.59 -5.38
C ASP A 50 7.89 -23.10 -4.22
N GLU A 51 7.11 -22.21 -3.58
CA GLU A 51 6.33 -22.56 -2.39
C GLU A 51 4.82 -22.28 -2.54
N ALA A 52 4.38 -21.74 -3.67
CA ALA A 52 3.00 -21.28 -3.88
C ALA A 52 2.48 -20.39 -2.74
N ALA A 53 3.36 -19.64 -2.10
CA ALA A 53 3.05 -18.81 -0.94
C ALA A 53 2.86 -17.36 -1.36
N LEU A 54 1.79 -16.74 -0.86
CA LEU A 54 1.52 -15.33 -1.04
C LEU A 54 2.52 -14.51 -0.20
N VAL A 55 3.35 -13.69 -0.84
CA VAL A 55 4.38 -12.89 -0.17
C VAL A 55 4.06 -11.41 -0.12
N GLY A 56 3.13 -10.94 -0.93
CA GLY A 56 2.71 -9.55 -0.94
C GLY A 56 1.48 -9.32 -1.79
N PHE A 57 0.88 -8.16 -1.65
CA PHE A 57 -0.22 -7.73 -2.50
C PHE A 57 -0.27 -6.21 -2.61
N ALA A 58 -0.90 -5.74 -3.67
CA ALA A 58 -1.19 -4.33 -3.88
C ALA A 58 -2.58 -4.17 -4.49
N SER A 59 -3.21 -3.05 -4.23
CA SER A 59 -4.51 -2.75 -4.82
C SER A 59 -4.64 -1.29 -5.21
N MET A 60 -5.40 -1.06 -6.28
CA MET A 60 -5.72 0.26 -6.79
C MET A 60 -7.24 0.33 -6.93
N ASP A 61 -7.89 1.14 -6.10
CA ASP A 61 -9.35 1.23 -6.04
C ASP A 61 -9.95 2.07 -7.16
N ARG A 62 -9.15 2.95 -7.74
CA ARG A 62 -9.45 3.72 -8.96
C ARG A 62 -8.13 4.07 -9.65
N PRO A 63 -8.14 4.36 -10.97
CA PRO A 63 -6.90 4.72 -11.65
C PRO A 63 -6.18 5.88 -10.96
N GLY A 64 -4.93 5.66 -10.57
CA GLY A 64 -4.10 6.65 -9.91
C GLY A 64 -4.25 6.73 -8.39
N HIS A 65 -4.99 5.81 -7.76
CA HIS A 65 -5.05 5.73 -6.29
C HIS A 65 -4.64 4.35 -5.79
N LEU A 66 -3.46 4.30 -5.18
CA LEU A 66 -2.93 3.11 -4.52
C LEU A 66 -3.58 2.97 -3.15
N ASP A 67 -4.32 1.89 -2.94
CA ASP A 67 -5.04 1.63 -1.69
C ASP A 67 -4.24 0.75 -0.73
N HIS A 68 -3.65 -0.32 -1.26
CA HIS A 68 -2.82 -1.24 -0.46
C HIS A 68 -1.51 -1.56 -1.16
N LEU A 69 -0.45 -1.67 -0.39
CA LEU A 69 0.85 -2.20 -0.81
C LEU A 69 1.53 -2.81 0.42
N PHE A 70 1.52 -4.13 0.50
CA PHE A 70 2.06 -4.85 1.65
C PHE A 70 2.88 -6.05 1.20
N VAL A 71 4.06 -6.20 1.79
CA VAL A 71 4.98 -7.33 1.56
C VAL A 71 5.32 -7.95 2.90
N ARG A 72 5.24 -9.28 2.99
CA ARG A 72 5.60 -9.99 4.22
C ARG A 72 7.00 -9.60 4.69
N PRO A 73 7.21 -9.45 6.01
CA PRO A 73 8.51 -9.01 6.55
C PRO A 73 9.70 -9.83 6.03
N ALA A 74 9.54 -11.14 5.94
CA ALA A 74 10.58 -12.06 5.47
C ALA A 74 10.96 -11.87 4.00
N HIS A 75 10.15 -11.18 3.21
CA HIS A 75 10.36 -10.99 1.77
C HIS A 75 10.58 -9.52 1.40
N GLN A 76 10.76 -8.66 2.39
CA GLN A 76 11.11 -7.26 2.16
C GLN A 76 12.57 -7.12 1.71
N GLY A 77 12.88 -6.05 0.97
CA GLY A 77 14.22 -5.83 0.45
C GLY A 77 14.60 -6.68 -0.77
N CYS A 78 13.64 -7.41 -1.33
CA CYS A 78 13.85 -8.30 -2.49
C CYS A 78 13.23 -7.76 -3.78
N GLY A 79 12.74 -6.52 -3.78
CA GLY A 79 12.14 -5.90 -4.96
C GLY A 79 10.65 -6.22 -5.19
N VAL A 80 9.99 -6.91 -4.27
CA VAL A 80 8.56 -7.28 -4.42
C VAL A 80 7.66 -6.06 -4.45
N ALA A 81 7.83 -5.14 -3.49
CA ALA A 81 7.04 -3.90 -3.45
C ALA A 81 7.25 -3.05 -4.70
N SER A 82 8.49 -2.93 -5.16
CA SER A 82 8.82 -2.18 -6.39
C SER A 82 8.17 -2.80 -7.62
N ALA A 83 8.18 -4.12 -7.74
CA ALA A 83 7.55 -4.82 -8.86
C ALA A 83 6.02 -4.64 -8.87
N LEU A 84 5.38 -4.74 -7.72
CA LEU A 84 3.94 -4.49 -7.57
C LEU A 84 3.58 -3.05 -7.93
N LEU A 85 4.34 -2.09 -7.40
CA LEU A 85 4.09 -0.67 -7.66
C LEU A 85 4.32 -0.31 -9.12
N ASP A 86 5.40 -0.80 -9.75
CA ASP A 86 5.68 -0.59 -11.17
C ASP A 86 4.51 -1.05 -12.05
N THR A 87 3.95 -2.20 -11.74
CA THR A 87 2.83 -2.75 -12.50
C THR A 87 1.57 -1.88 -12.33
N LEU A 88 1.26 -1.44 -11.11
CA LEU A 88 0.11 -0.57 -10.87
C LEU A 88 0.28 0.80 -11.51
N GLU A 89 1.47 1.39 -11.44
CA GLU A 89 1.75 2.67 -12.10
C GLU A 89 1.57 2.58 -13.62
N ARG A 90 2.02 1.50 -14.23
CA ARG A 90 1.83 1.24 -15.66
C ARG A 90 0.35 1.14 -16.00
N LYS A 91 -0.41 0.38 -15.23
CA LYS A 91 -1.86 0.25 -15.42
C LYS A 91 -2.60 1.58 -15.20
N ALA A 92 -2.17 2.38 -14.25
CA ALA A 92 -2.72 3.71 -14.04
C ALA A 92 -2.48 4.63 -15.24
N ARG A 93 -1.26 4.64 -15.78
CA ARG A 93 -0.93 5.39 -17.00
C ARG A 93 -1.76 4.93 -18.20
N ASP A 94 -1.88 3.64 -18.38
CA ASP A 94 -2.67 3.05 -19.49
C ASP A 94 -4.15 3.42 -19.37
N SER A 95 -4.64 3.67 -18.18
CA SER A 95 -6.01 4.14 -17.91
C SER A 95 -6.17 5.67 -18.00
N GLY A 96 -5.11 6.39 -18.36
CA GLY A 96 -5.14 7.84 -18.51
C GLY A 96 -4.85 8.64 -17.23
N ALA A 97 -4.45 8.01 -16.16
CA ALA A 97 -4.07 8.73 -14.94
C ALA A 97 -2.76 9.51 -15.15
N ILE A 98 -2.71 10.73 -14.59
CA ILE A 98 -1.54 11.61 -14.69
C ILE A 98 -0.61 11.50 -13.48
N ALA A 99 -1.05 10.81 -12.46
CA ALA A 99 -0.32 10.64 -11.21
C ALA A 99 -0.78 9.39 -10.48
N MET A 100 0.07 8.90 -9.58
CA MET A 100 -0.30 7.94 -8.54
C MET A 100 -0.27 8.66 -7.19
N ARG A 101 -1.35 8.47 -6.43
CA ARG A 101 -1.49 9.02 -5.08
C ARG A 101 -1.73 7.92 -4.09
N ASN A 102 -1.32 8.14 -2.86
CA ASN A 102 -1.58 7.23 -1.75
C ASN A 102 -1.60 7.95 -0.41
N GLU A 103 -1.99 7.22 0.60
CA GLU A 103 -1.84 7.59 2.01
C GLU A 103 -0.78 6.66 2.63
N ALA A 104 0.46 7.15 2.65
CA ALA A 104 1.59 6.35 3.12
C ALA A 104 1.70 6.39 4.64
N SER A 105 2.00 5.24 5.25
CA SER A 105 2.36 5.18 6.67
C SER A 105 3.70 5.88 6.94
N ILE A 106 3.97 6.17 8.20
CA ILE A 106 5.29 6.65 8.62
C ILE A 106 6.38 5.67 8.16
N THR A 107 6.12 4.38 8.29
CA THR A 107 7.06 3.30 7.93
C THR A 107 7.32 3.22 6.43
N SER A 108 6.29 3.36 5.61
CA SER A 108 6.41 3.22 4.15
C SER A 108 6.84 4.49 3.43
N ARG A 109 6.71 5.64 4.07
CA ARG A 109 7.08 6.93 3.48
C ARG A 109 8.48 6.94 2.84
N PRO A 110 9.55 6.45 3.48
CA PRO A 110 10.88 6.45 2.85
C PRO A 110 10.94 5.66 1.54
N PHE A 111 10.22 4.55 1.47
CA PHE A 111 10.12 3.75 0.25
C PHE A 111 9.51 4.58 -0.89
N PHE A 112 8.40 5.27 -0.64
CA PHE A 112 7.75 6.08 -1.65
C PHE A 112 8.58 7.30 -2.04
N GLU A 113 9.27 7.93 -1.08
CA GLU A 113 10.17 9.05 -1.39
C GLU A 113 11.30 8.62 -2.33
N ARG A 114 11.89 7.44 -2.11
CA ARG A 114 12.91 6.89 -3.02
C ARG A 114 12.35 6.59 -4.41
N ARG A 115 11.05 6.39 -4.52
CA ARG A 115 10.34 6.13 -5.78
C ARG A 115 9.85 7.40 -6.48
N GLY A 116 10.20 8.57 -5.97
CA GLY A 116 9.83 9.85 -6.56
C GLY A 116 8.48 10.39 -6.13
N TYR A 117 7.92 9.87 -5.05
CA TYR A 117 6.68 10.40 -4.47
C TYR A 117 7.00 11.58 -3.55
N ASP A 118 6.23 12.65 -3.67
CA ASP A 118 6.32 13.82 -2.83
C ASP A 118 5.24 13.83 -1.76
N VAL A 119 5.57 14.30 -0.57
CA VAL A 119 4.59 14.50 0.49
C VAL A 119 3.77 15.74 0.20
N LEU A 120 2.46 15.59 0.05
CA LEU A 120 1.53 16.70 -0.11
C LEU A 120 1.09 17.25 1.24
N SER A 121 0.81 16.37 2.19
CA SER A 121 0.39 16.76 3.54
C SER A 121 0.55 15.60 4.52
N GLN A 122 0.78 15.95 5.79
CA GLN A 122 0.63 15.02 6.90
C GLN A 122 -0.81 15.09 7.38
N GLN A 123 -1.39 13.95 7.70
CA GLN A 123 -2.75 13.89 8.24
C GLN A 123 -2.85 12.91 9.40
N ALA A 124 -3.87 13.11 10.22
CA ALA A 124 -4.25 12.17 11.24
C ALA A 124 -5.59 11.54 10.84
N VAL A 125 -5.63 10.23 10.82
CA VAL A 125 -6.85 9.47 10.49
C VAL A 125 -7.28 8.66 11.69
N GLU A 126 -8.58 8.56 11.91
CA GLU A 126 -9.12 7.75 12.99
C GLU A 126 -9.45 6.35 12.49
N ARG A 127 -8.99 5.36 13.25
CA ARG A 127 -9.35 3.95 13.04
C ARG A 127 -9.78 3.37 14.39
N ARG A 128 -11.03 2.94 14.50
CA ARG A 128 -11.59 2.35 15.72
C ARG A 128 -11.32 3.18 16.98
N GLY A 129 -11.51 4.50 16.88
CA GLY A 129 -11.30 5.44 17.99
C GLY A 129 -9.84 5.78 18.27
N VAL A 130 -8.90 5.30 17.47
CA VAL A 130 -7.46 5.57 17.63
C VAL A 130 -6.95 6.40 16.48
N GLU A 131 -6.22 7.47 16.77
CA GLU A 131 -5.64 8.37 15.78
C GLU A 131 -4.31 7.83 15.28
N LEU A 132 -4.15 7.76 13.94
CA LEU A 132 -2.91 7.38 13.28
C LEU A 132 -2.46 8.49 12.34
N VAL A 133 -1.15 8.78 12.40
CA VAL A 133 -0.53 9.72 11.44
C VAL A 133 -0.19 8.95 10.16
N ASN A 134 -0.52 9.55 9.02
CA ASN A 134 -0.03 9.12 7.71
C ASN A 134 0.24 10.33 6.82
N PHE A 135 0.68 10.07 5.60
CA PHE A 135 1.09 11.12 4.67
C PHE A 135 0.37 10.93 3.35
N ARG A 136 -0.26 11.99 2.87
CA ARG A 136 -0.74 12.02 1.49
C ARG A 136 0.45 12.30 0.60
N MET A 137 0.69 11.38 -0.35
CA MET A 137 1.82 11.45 -1.26
C MET A 137 1.36 11.35 -2.71
N GLU A 138 2.16 11.90 -3.61
CA GLU A 138 1.86 11.91 -5.05
C GLU A 138 3.14 11.73 -5.85
N HIS A 139 3.07 10.88 -6.87
CA HIS A 139 4.06 10.80 -7.92
C HIS A 139 3.38 11.15 -9.24
N ARG A 140 3.75 12.29 -9.82
CA ARG A 140 3.27 12.69 -11.14
C ARG A 140 4.02 11.93 -12.21
N PHE A 141 3.28 11.33 -13.13
CA PHE A 141 3.88 10.67 -14.26
C PHE A 141 4.41 11.70 -15.25
N GLU A 142 5.58 11.43 -15.79
CA GLU A 142 6.09 12.23 -16.89
C GLU A 142 5.15 12.05 -18.08
N GLN A 143 4.66 13.16 -18.58
CA GLN A 143 3.95 13.15 -19.84
C GLN A 143 5.01 12.96 -20.93
N THR A 144 5.02 11.78 -21.54
CA THR A 144 5.69 11.63 -22.83
C THR A 144 5.05 12.62 -23.76
N GLY A 145 5.81 13.67 -24.12
CA GLY A 145 5.35 14.69 -25.02
C GLY A 145 5.04 14.08 -26.36
N GLY A 146 3.82 13.52 -26.48
CA GLY A 146 3.27 13.12 -27.75
C GLY A 146 2.97 14.38 -28.53
N ARG A 147 3.58 14.51 -29.64
CA ARG A 147 3.10 15.41 -30.67
C ARG A 147 1.98 14.72 -31.43
#